data_04b16be4c18bbb75e7bb98188a3b65ad
#
_entry.id   04b16be4c18bbb75e7bb98188a3b65ad
#
_cell.length_a   1.000
_cell.length_b   1.000
_cell.length_c   1.000
_cell.angle_alpha   90.00
_cell.angle_beta   90.00
_cell.angle_gamma   90.00
#
_symmetry.space_group_name_H-M   'P 1'
#
loop_
_entity.id
_entity.type
_entity.pdbx_description
1 polymer ?
#
loop_
_entity_poly.entity_id
_entity_poly.type
_entity_poly.pdbx_seq_one_letter_code
_entity_poly.pdbx_strand_id
1 'polypeptide(L)'
;QDAIKAYLFNTQIITLPNGAMTTIAHTDCEENAAVKRYLDKLVTLGTPIKSVNYFDVKQSMRNGGGPACLRLRVAMNDQELDAVNPATLINDLQFARLNKWVDKHYRDVLAEDDVRDPQFLIESRTALDELTQLLKLGSVYPFQQG
;
A
#
# COMPACT_ATOMS: atom_id res chain seq x y z
N GLN A 1 21.19 -8.51 14.06
CA GLN A 1 19.99 -9.39 14.08
C GLN A 1 18.68 -8.61 14.29
N ASP A 2 18.66 -7.60 15.18
CA ASP A 2 17.43 -6.84 15.50
C ASP A 2 16.85 -6.11 14.31
N ALA A 3 17.68 -5.48 13.49
CA ALA A 3 17.25 -4.78 12.28
C ALA A 3 16.57 -5.72 11.25
N ILE A 4 17.00 -6.97 11.18
CA ILE A 4 16.40 -7.98 10.30
C ILE A 4 15.04 -8.43 10.88
N LYS A 5 15.00 -8.74 12.18
CA LYS A 5 13.77 -9.20 12.85
C LYS A 5 12.67 -8.14 12.84
N ALA A 6 13.05 -6.87 12.99
CA ALA A 6 12.11 -5.76 12.97
C ALA A 6 11.83 -5.21 11.55
N TYR A 7 12.33 -5.85 10.50
CA TYR A 7 12.16 -5.39 9.12
C TYR A 7 12.58 -3.94 8.88
N LEU A 8 13.60 -3.44 9.60
CA LEU A 8 14.06 -2.04 9.53
C LEU A 8 14.36 -1.58 8.11
N PHE A 9 14.98 -2.43 7.29
CA PHE A 9 15.31 -2.09 5.91
C PHE A 9 14.13 -2.18 4.94
N ASN A 10 12.95 -2.57 5.41
CA ASN A 10 11.69 -2.52 4.69
C ASN A 10 10.89 -1.24 5.05
N THR A 11 11.54 -0.21 5.53
CA THR A 11 10.95 1.10 5.76
C THR A 11 10.93 1.92 4.46
N GLN A 12 10.01 2.89 4.40
CA GLN A 12 9.94 3.85 3.29
C GLN A 12 10.27 5.24 3.80
N ILE A 13 11.11 5.98 3.06
CA ILE A 13 11.37 7.40 3.30
C ILE A 13 10.56 8.22 2.31
N ILE A 14 9.78 9.17 2.80
CA ILE A 14 8.97 10.09 2.01
C ILE A 14 9.50 11.50 2.22
N THR A 15 9.71 12.23 1.13
CA THR A 15 10.04 13.67 1.16
C THR A 15 8.74 14.47 1.13
N LEU A 16 8.56 15.35 2.09
CA LEU A 16 7.44 16.26 2.19
C LEU A 16 7.67 17.51 1.33
N PRO A 17 6.62 18.28 0.97
CA PRO A 17 6.74 19.49 0.14
C PRO A 17 7.70 20.55 0.72
N ASN A 18 7.87 20.61 2.02
CA ASN A 18 8.79 21.52 2.71
C ASN A 18 10.25 21.02 2.74
N GLY A 19 10.58 19.92 2.06
CA GLY A 19 11.90 19.31 2.02
C GLY A 19 12.25 18.44 3.22
N ALA A 20 11.42 18.42 4.27
CA ALA A 20 11.60 17.47 5.38
C ALA A 20 11.25 16.06 4.92
N MET A 21 11.82 15.06 5.62
CA MET A 21 11.54 13.66 5.33
C MET A 21 10.85 13.00 6.52
N THR A 22 9.97 12.06 6.22
CA THR A 22 9.38 11.15 7.21
C THR A 22 9.66 9.70 6.83
N THR A 23 9.81 8.85 7.82
CA THR A 23 9.96 7.41 7.63
C THR A 23 8.65 6.71 7.96
N ILE A 24 8.22 5.82 7.08
CA ILE A 24 7.12 4.88 7.32
C ILE A 24 7.75 3.54 7.66
N ALA A 25 7.48 3.04 8.85
CA ALA A 25 8.04 1.81 9.38
C ALA A 25 6.95 0.85 9.84
N HIS A 26 7.29 -0.42 9.95
CA HIS A 26 6.44 -1.43 10.53
C HIS A 26 6.41 -1.32 12.07
N THR A 27 5.30 -1.71 12.71
CA THR A 27 5.19 -1.74 14.18
C THR A 27 6.25 -2.59 14.87
N ASP A 28 6.77 -3.64 14.23
CA ASP A 28 7.90 -4.42 14.79
C ASP A 28 9.16 -3.56 15.02
N CYS A 29 9.34 -2.46 14.26
CA CYS A 29 10.40 -1.49 14.51
C CYS A 29 10.16 -0.70 15.82
N GLU A 30 8.91 -0.43 16.16
CA GLU A 30 8.53 0.23 17.41
C GLU A 30 8.63 -0.73 18.60
N GLU A 31 8.19 -1.97 18.43
CA GLU A 31 8.21 -3.02 19.46
C GLU A 31 9.65 -3.46 19.81
N ASN A 32 10.59 -3.37 18.87
CA ASN A 32 12.00 -3.67 19.12
C ASN A 32 12.73 -2.47 19.73
N ALA A 33 13.03 -2.55 21.03
CA ALA A 33 13.64 -1.44 21.78
C ALA A 33 14.98 -0.93 21.21
N ALA A 34 15.79 -1.79 20.58
CA ALA A 34 17.06 -1.39 19.97
C ALA A 34 16.83 -0.62 18.66
N VAL A 35 15.90 -1.09 17.83
CA VAL A 35 15.54 -0.46 16.56
C VAL A 35 14.81 0.85 16.82
N LYS A 36 13.87 0.88 17.77
CA LYS A 36 13.17 2.11 18.15
C LYS A 36 14.15 3.20 18.60
N ARG A 37 15.07 2.89 19.49
CA ARG A 37 16.09 3.86 19.93
C ARG A 37 16.94 4.37 18.77
N TYR A 38 17.27 3.52 17.81
CA TYR A 38 18.00 3.94 16.62
C TYR A 38 17.17 4.93 15.78
N LEU A 39 15.90 4.65 15.54
CA LEU A 39 15.01 5.51 14.77
C LEU A 39 14.75 6.84 15.50
N ASP A 40 14.51 6.81 16.82
CA ASP A 40 14.37 8.03 17.64
C ASP A 40 15.63 8.90 17.57
N LYS A 41 16.82 8.28 17.64
CA LYS A 41 18.10 8.99 17.49
C LYS A 41 18.25 9.58 16.08
N LEU A 42 17.83 8.86 15.04
CA LEU A 42 17.92 9.31 13.65
C LEU A 42 17.18 10.65 13.43
N VAL A 43 16.04 10.82 14.08
CA VAL A 43 15.24 12.07 14.03
C VAL A 43 16.01 13.25 14.66
N THR A 44 16.86 13.00 15.66
CA THR A 44 17.61 14.04 16.40
C THR A 44 18.97 14.39 15.78
N LEU A 45 19.48 13.58 14.84
CA LEU A 45 20.83 13.73 14.25
C LEU A 45 20.99 14.89 13.25
N GLY A 46 20.05 15.80 13.13
CA GLY A 46 20.10 16.89 12.15
C GLY A 46 19.92 16.46 10.69
N THR A 47 19.53 15.22 10.46
CA THR A 47 19.17 14.70 9.13
C THR A 47 17.87 15.33 8.62
N PRO A 48 17.55 15.25 7.33
CA PRO A 48 16.24 15.66 6.81
C PRO A 48 15.07 14.87 7.41
N ILE A 49 15.29 13.69 7.97
CA ILE A 49 14.25 12.85 8.59
C ILE A 49 13.83 13.50 9.91
N LYS A 50 12.55 13.91 9.98
CA LYS A 50 11.98 14.64 11.12
C LYS A 50 10.96 13.83 11.91
N SER A 51 10.47 12.73 11.36
CA SER A 51 9.52 11.85 12.04
C SER A 51 9.61 10.41 11.54
N VAL A 52 9.16 9.50 12.39
CA VAL A 52 8.93 8.10 12.05
C VAL A 52 7.47 7.80 12.38
N ASN A 53 6.75 7.23 11.41
CA ASN A 53 5.37 6.80 11.57
C ASN A 53 5.33 5.28 11.49
N TYR A 54 4.68 4.65 12.47
CA TYR A 54 4.58 3.20 12.55
C TYR A 54 3.19 2.74 12.12
N PHE A 55 3.14 1.70 11.29
CA PHE A 55 1.89 1.10 10.82
C PHE A 55 1.93 -0.41 11.01
N ASP A 56 0.82 -0.96 11.49
CA ASP A 56 0.65 -2.42 11.54
C ASP A 56 0.26 -2.93 10.15
N VAL A 57 1.22 -3.58 9.51
CA VAL A 57 1.05 -4.27 8.23
C VAL A 57 1.38 -5.76 8.34
N LYS A 58 1.28 -6.34 9.57
CA LYS A 58 1.60 -7.74 9.85
C LYS A 58 0.83 -8.70 8.95
N GLN A 59 -0.45 -8.40 8.69
CA GLN A 59 -1.27 -9.22 7.81
C GLN A 59 -0.76 -9.20 6.36
N SER A 60 -0.43 -8.02 5.83
CA SER A 60 0.17 -7.87 4.51
C SER A 60 1.52 -8.57 4.41
N MET A 61 2.34 -8.46 5.45
CA MET A 61 3.66 -9.10 5.50
C MET A 61 3.59 -10.63 5.51
N ARG A 62 2.58 -11.22 6.14
CA ARG A 62 2.31 -12.69 6.08
C ARG A 62 2.03 -13.15 4.65
N ASN A 63 1.48 -12.25 3.82
CA ASN A 63 1.22 -12.47 2.39
C ASN A 63 2.37 -11.99 1.48
N GLY A 64 3.52 -11.64 2.06
CA GLY A 64 4.74 -11.29 1.33
C GLY A 64 4.94 -9.79 1.05
N GLY A 65 4.04 -8.90 1.50
CA GLY A 65 4.11 -7.46 1.23
C GLY A 65 4.39 -6.61 2.46
N GLY A 66 5.59 -6.05 2.59
CA GLY A 66 5.92 -5.06 3.62
C GLY A 66 5.79 -3.61 3.12
N PRO A 67 6.01 -2.57 3.99
CA PRO A 67 5.84 -1.15 3.61
C PRO A 67 6.61 -0.74 2.36
N ALA A 68 7.82 -1.29 2.17
CA ALA A 68 8.63 -0.99 0.99
C ALA A 68 8.14 -1.70 -0.27
N CYS A 69 7.48 -2.85 -0.15
CA CYS A 69 7.04 -3.66 -1.29
C CYS A 69 5.75 -3.12 -1.93
N LEU A 70 4.96 -2.37 -1.18
CA LEU A 70 3.64 -1.87 -1.58
C LEU A 70 3.69 -0.45 -2.17
N ARG A 71 4.88 0.08 -2.46
CA ARG A 71 5.04 1.44 -2.96
C ARG A 71 5.46 1.49 -4.42
N LEU A 72 4.91 2.45 -5.13
CA LEU A 72 5.46 3.00 -6.36
C LEU A 72 5.64 4.51 -6.15
N ARG A 73 6.86 5.02 -6.39
CA ARG A 73 7.13 6.46 -6.36
C ARG A 73 7.29 6.95 -7.79
N VAL A 74 6.42 7.87 -8.17
CA VAL A 74 6.46 8.53 -9.48
C VAL A 74 6.76 10.01 -9.24
N ALA A 75 7.85 10.52 -9.82
CA ALA A 75 8.12 11.95 -9.82
C ALA A 75 7.27 12.60 -10.91
N MET A 76 6.51 13.64 -10.55
CA MET A 76 5.63 14.37 -11.47
C MET A 76 5.80 15.86 -11.22
N ASN A 77 5.75 16.65 -12.29
CA ASN A 77 5.56 18.09 -12.21
C ASN A 77 4.06 18.42 -12.07
N ASP A 78 3.75 19.71 -11.87
CA ASP A 78 2.36 20.13 -11.63
C ASP A 78 1.43 19.81 -12.81
N GLN A 79 1.89 19.93 -14.05
CA GLN A 79 1.09 19.61 -15.24
C GLN A 79 0.81 18.11 -15.35
N GLU A 80 1.79 17.29 -15.02
CA GLU A 80 1.64 15.83 -14.99
C GLU A 80 0.70 15.40 -13.88
N LEU A 81 0.79 16.04 -12.71
CA LEU A 81 -0.10 15.77 -11.58
C LEU A 81 -1.55 16.16 -11.91
N ASP A 82 -1.77 17.29 -12.56
CA ASP A 82 -3.10 17.74 -13.02
C ASP A 82 -3.69 16.80 -14.09
N ALA A 83 -2.85 16.12 -14.86
CA ALA A 83 -3.27 15.15 -15.86
C ALA A 83 -3.56 13.75 -15.29
N VAL A 84 -3.23 13.49 -14.02
CA VAL A 84 -3.54 12.21 -13.38
C VAL A 84 -5.05 12.01 -13.30
N ASN A 85 -5.51 10.80 -13.61
CA ASN A 85 -6.91 10.44 -13.42
C ASN A 85 -7.32 10.65 -11.94
N PRO A 86 -8.19 11.61 -11.63
CA PRO A 86 -8.53 11.93 -10.24
C PRO A 86 -9.22 10.76 -9.50
N ALA A 87 -9.78 9.79 -10.21
CA ALA A 87 -10.37 8.60 -9.60
C ALA A 87 -9.32 7.61 -9.06
N THR A 88 -8.03 7.79 -9.41
CA THR A 88 -6.92 6.99 -8.87
C THR A 88 -6.23 7.65 -7.68
N LEU A 89 -6.57 8.91 -7.38
CA LEU A 89 -6.05 9.63 -6.22
C LEU A 89 -6.87 9.29 -4.98
N ILE A 90 -6.19 8.89 -3.91
CA ILE A 90 -6.84 8.49 -2.65
C ILE A 90 -7.27 9.74 -1.86
N ASN A 91 -8.54 9.79 -1.54
CA ASN A 91 -9.17 10.65 -0.54
C ASN A 91 -10.17 9.82 0.26
N ASP A 92 -10.80 10.41 1.29
CA ASP A 92 -11.71 9.67 2.18
C ASP A 92 -12.86 9.00 1.44
N LEU A 93 -13.42 9.66 0.42
CA LEU A 93 -14.50 9.09 -0.39
C LEU A 93 -14.00 7.90 -1.22
N GLN A 94 -12.84 8.04 -1.85
CA GLN A 94 -12.26 6.97 -2.67
C GLN A 94 -11.82 5.79 -1.79
N PHE A 95 -11.25 6.07 -0.63
CA PHE A 95 -10.92 5.05 0.36
C PHE A 95 -12.16 4.26 0.79
N ALA A 96 -13.26 4.96 1.13
CA ALA A 96 -14.51 4.29 1.50
C ALA A 96 -15.09 3.43 0.37
N ARG A 97 -14.98 3.88 -0.89
CA ARG A 97 -15.42 3.10 -2.07
C ARG A 97 -14.58 1.85 -2.28
N LEU A 98 -13.26 1.97 -2.13
CA LEU A 98 -12.35 0.84 -2.26
C LEU A 98 -12.57 -0.20 -1.15
N ASN A 99 -12.80 0.24 0.10
CA ASN A 99 -13.15 -0.68 1.18
C ASN A 99 -14.45 -1.45 0.87
N LYS A 100 -15.51 -0.77 0.44
CA LYS A 100 -16.75 -1.45 0.03
C LYS A 100 -16.54 -2.44 -1.11
N TRP A 101 -15.65 -2.13 -2.05
CA TRP A 101 -15.29 -3.03 -3.13
C TRP A 101 -14.54 -4.26 -2.60
N VAL A 102 -13.60 -4.08 -1.67
CA VAL A 102 -12.90 -5.18 -0.99
C VAL A 102 -13.90 -6.05 -0.23
N ASP A 103 -14.75 -5.45 0.61
CA ASP A 103 -15.75 -6.17 1.41
C ASP A 103 -16.72 -6.98 0.53
N LYS A 104 -17.00 -6.50 -0.68
CA LYS A 104 -17.90 -7.19 -1.63
C LYS A 104 -17.24 -8.37 -2.34
N HIS A 105 -15.96 -8.24 -2.69
CA HIS A 105 -15.32 -9.14 -3.66
C HIS A 105 -14.27 -10.06 -3.05
N TYR A 106 -13.70 -9.69 -1.89
CA TYR A 106 -12.70 -10.53 -1.25
C TYR A 106 -13.35 -11.54 -0.31
N ARG A 107 -12.89 -12.77 -0.40
CA ARG A 107 -13.27 -13.81 0.55
C ARG A 107 -12.38 -13.69 1.79
N ASP A 108 -12.93 -13.95 2.98
CA ASP A 108 -12.16 -13.97 4.23
C ASP A 108 -11.13 -15.10 4.25
N VAL A 109 -11.44 -16.21 3.60
CA VAL A 109 -10.57 -17.37 3.45
C VAL A 109 -10.64 -17.86 2.01
N LEU A 110 -9.49 -18.19 1.44
CA LEU A 110 -9.37 -18.85 0.14
C LEU A 110 -8.77 -20.24 0.37
N ALA A 111 -9.56 -21.28 0.13
CA ALA A 111 -9.13 -22.66 0.20
C ALA A 111 -8.55 -23.15 -1.14
N GLU A 112 -7.80 -24.25 -1.12
CA GLU A 112 -7.22 -24.83 -2.34
C GLU A 112 -8.29 -25.23 -3.37
N ASP A 113 -9.44 -25.74 -2.90
CA ASP A 113 -10.54 -26.14 -3.76
C ASP A 113 -11.24 -24.94 -4.41
N ASP A 114 -11.28 -23.76 -3.76
CA ASP A 114 -11.81 -22.53 -4.35
C ASP A 114 -11.04 -22.13 -5.61
N VAL A 115 -9.73 -22.34 -5.63
CA VAL A 115 -8.88 -21.99 -6.80
C VAL A 115 -9.18 -22.88 -8.01
N ARG A 116 -9.73 -24.06 -7.78
CA ARG A 116 -10.13 -25.02 -8.83
C ARG A 116 -11.56 -24.78 -9.32
N ASP A 117 -12.35 -23.98 -8.59
CA ASP A 117 -13.74 -23.69 -8.96
C ASP A 117 -13.78 -22.68 -10.13
N PRO A 118 -14.38 -23.02 -11.27
CA PRO A 118 -14.58 -22.07 -12.38
C PRO A 118 -15.35 -20.81 -11.97
N GLN A 119 -16.20 -20.89 -10.96
CA GLN A 119 -16.94 -19.73 -10.43
C GLN A 119 -15.98 -18.67 -9.87
N PHE A 120 -14.86 -19.06 -9.27
CA PHE A 120 -13.87 -18.13 -8.76
C PHE A 120 -13.24 -17.26 -9.86
N LEU A 121 -13.09 -17.80 -11.09
CA LEU A 121 -12.65 -17.01 -12.23
C LEU A 121 -13.69 -15.93 -12.61
N ILE A 122 -14.99 -16.28 -12.57
CA ILE A 122 -16.07 -15.33 -12.86
C ILE A 122 -16.10 -14.23 -11.81
N GLU A 123 -16.01 -14.59 -10.53
CA GLU A 123 -15.93 -13.63 -9.41
C GLU A 123 -14.74 -12.69 -9.55
N SER A 124 -13.56 -13.24 -9.86
CA SER A 124 -12.34 -12.44 -10.05
C SER A 124 -12.47 -11.45 -11.22
N ARG A 125 -13.04 -11.88 -12.35
CA ARG A 125 -13.28 -11.00 -13.50
C ARG A 125 -14.31 -9.90 -13.17
N THR A 126 -15.37 -10.24 -12.45
CA THR A 126 -16.38 -9.28 -11.99
C THR A 126 -15.76 -8.24 -11.07
N ALA A 127 -14.90 -8.68 -10.12
CA ALA A 127 -14.19 -7.78 -9.23
C ALA A 127 -13.28 -6.80 -10.00
N LEU A 128 -12.53 -7.30 -10.98
CA LEU A 128 -11.63 -6.47 -11.81
C LEU A 128 -12.43 -5.51 -12.70
N ASP A 129 -13.55 -5.94 -13.26
CA ASP A 129 -14.43 -5.07 -14.07
C ASP A 129 -14.99 -3.93 -13.23
N GLU A 130 -15.57 -4.22 -12.06
CA GLU A 130 -16.05 -3.19 -11.15
C GLU A 130 -14.94 -2.25 -10.65
N LEU A 131 -13.73 -2.77 -10.40
CA LEU A 131 -12.59 -1.93 -10.00
C LEU A 131 -12.20 -0.94 -11.11
N THR A 132 -12.13 -1.40 -12.35
CA THR A 132 -11.80 -0.50 -13.48
C THR A 132 -12.87 0.57 -13.70
N GLN A 133 -14.15 0.25 -13.48
CA GLN A 133 -15.24 1.23 -13.51
C GLN A 133 -15.14 2.24 -12.35
N LEU A 134 -14.87 1.76 -11.12
CA LEU A 134 -14.70 2.59 -9.93
C LEU A 134 -13.55 3.59 -10.10
N LEU A 135 -12.45 3.14 -10.71
CA LEU A 135 -11.26 3.94 -10.97
C LEU A 135 -11.31 4.69 -12.31
N LYS A 136 -12.42 4.58 -13.07
CA LYS A 136 -12.60 5.23 -14.38
C LYS A 136 -11.46 4.94 -15.36
N LEU A 137 -11.00 3.70 -15.42
CA LEU A 137 -9.90 3.26 -16.28
C LEU A 137 -10.37 2.78 -17.67
N GLY A 138 -11.68 2.57 -17.84
CA GLY A 138 -12.22 1.94 -19.05
C GLY A 138 -11.93 0.44 -19.11
N SER A 139 -11.99 -0.13 -20.31
CA SER A 139 -11.73 -1.55 -20.54
C SER A 139 -10.24 -1.82 -20.59
N VAL A 140 -9.65 -2.22 -19.46
CA VAL A 140 -8.21 -2.51 -19.30
C VAL A 140 -7.89 -3.95 -19.66
N TYR A 141 -8.82 -4.87 -19.39
CA TYR A 141 -8.59 -6.30 -19.55
C TYR A 141 -9.25 -6.85 -20.83
N PRO A 142 -8.63 -7.85 -21.51
CA PRO A 142 -9.20 -8.43 -22.72
C PRO A 142 -10.64 -8.96 -22.54
N PHE A 143 -10.96 -9.53 -21.37
CA PHE A 143 -12.31 -10.06 -21.12
C PHE A 143 -13.41 -8.98 -21.01
N GLN A 144 -13.04 -7.70 -20.93
CA GLN A 144 -13.98 -6.57 -20.93
C GLN A 144 -14.32 -6.08 -22.36
N GLN A 145 -13.63 -6.58 -23.38
CA GLN A 145 -13.73 -6.10 -24.77
C GLN A 145 -14.53 -7.05 -25.67
N GLY A 146 -14.97 -8.19 -25.12
CA GLY A 146 -15.61 -9.28 -25.86
C GLY A 146 -17.09 -9.19 -26.01
#